data_f956ff11ede99512fe9e87806629ac7d
#
_entry.id   f956ff11ede99512fe9e87806629ac7d
#
_cell.length_a   1.000
_cell.length_b   1.000
_cell.length_c   1.000
_cell.angle_alpha   90.00
_cell.angle_beta   90.00
_cell.angle_gamma   90.00
#
_symmetry.space_group_name_H-M   'P 1'
#
loop_
_entity.id
_entity.type
_entity.pdbx_description
1 polymer ?
#
loop_
_entity_poly.entity_id
_entity_poly.type
_entity_poly.pdbx_seq_one_letter_code
_entity_poly.pdbx_strand_id
1 'polypeptide(L)'
;MRATRFVLAITGLVAVCALSSPAAGQNDAMTPIPVPPQPGAIVLGTGSLPGAAAHESWYRQYDRAFARNVTVATLTPFLPDPSKATGTSVIVAPGGGFRSLSMENEGSDVARALAARGVAAFVLKYRLNQTPPDMSAFEQSMAQMFSGAVRPRPPRGSIGGDLASQLADSRAAFNLVREHAADWHLDPRRIGMIGFSAGAMLTLQTALRQPDLKPAFIGIIYGPLDPVTVPGDAPPMFVALAADDPLMGGHGFGLVQSWVTAKRPVEFHLYEQGGHGFGMYPKTTTSTGWFDAFVNWLTMHGWAKPAR
;
A
#
# COMPACT_ATOMS: atom_id res chain seq x y z
N MET A 1 -41.39 -70.13 4.37
CA MET A 1 -40.34 -69.12 4.17
C MET A 1 -40.96 -67.75 4.12
N ARG A 2 -40.85 -66.97 5.20
CA ARG A 2 -41.39 -65.59 5.26
C ARG A 2 -40.23 -64.58 5.12
N ALA A 3 -40.32 -63.75 4.07
CA ALA A 3 -39.34 -62.70 3.82
C ALA A 3 -39.71 -61.46 4.64
N THR A 4 -38.86 -61.04 5.57
CA THR A 4 -38.98 -59.85 6.38
C THR A 4 -38.40 -58.67 5.59
N ARG A 5 -39.23 -57.68 5.27
CA ARG A 5 -38.78 -56.40 4.61
C ARG A 5 -38.32 -55.47 5.73
N PHE A 6 -37.05 -55.09 5.67
CA PHE A 6 -36.48 -53.96 6.45
C PHE A 6 -36.84 -52.66 5.76
N VAL A 7 -37.55 -51.77 6.46
CA VAL A 7 -37.76 -50.38 6.03
C VAL A 7 -36.67 -49.51 6.66
N LEU A 8 -35.82 -48.94 5.81
CA LEU A 8 -34.76 -48.03 6.24
C LEU A 8 -35.38 -46.61 6.31
N ALA A 9 -35.52 -46.07 7.50
CA ALA A 9 -35.94 -44.68 7.71
C ALA A 9 -34.71 -43.79 7.54
N ILE A 10 -34.70 -42.96 6.47
CA ILE A 10 -33.70 -41.92 6.26
C ILE A 10 -34.16 -40.67 7.00
N THR A 11 -33.55 -40.41 8.18
CA THR A 11 -33.69 -39.14 8.90
C THR A 11 -32.81 -38.09 8.19
N GLY A 12 -33.46 -37.18 7.46
CA GLY A 12 -32.82 -36.05 6.84
C GLY A 12 -32.30 -35.07 7.90
N LEU A 13 -30.99 -34.92 7.98
CA LEU A 13 -30.34 -33.89 8.77
C LEU A 13 -30.45 -32.56 8.01
N VAL A 14 -31.35 -31.67 8.46
CA VAL A 14 -31.42 -30.29 7.95
C VAL A 14 -30.25 -29.54 8.53
N ALA A 15 -29.20 -29.35 7.69
CA ALA A 15 -28.11 -28.46 8.02
C ALA A 15 -28.66 -27.01 8.00
N VAL A 16 -28.83 -26.44 9.18
CA VAL A 16 -29.06 -25.01 9.36
C VAL A 16 -27.75 -24.32 9.04
N CYS A 17 -27.63 -23.79 7.82
CA CYS A 17 -26.59 -22.83 7.48
C CYS A 17 -26.84 -21.59 8.37
N ALA A 18 -26.06 -21.47 9.45
CA ALA A 18 -25.93 -20.24 10.18
C ALA A 18 -25.33 -19.20 9.22
N LEU A 19 -26.17 -18.32 8.69
CA LEU A 19 -25.74 -17.10 8.04
C LEU A 19 -24.98 -16.31 9.11
N SER A 20 -23.66 -16.35 9.05
CA SER A 20 -22.80 -15.45 9.83
C SER A 20 -23.22 -14.03 9.46
N SER A 21 -23.83 -13.33 10.41
CA SER A 21 -24.11 -11.90 10.29
C SER A 21 -22.79 -11.20 9.93
N PRO A 22 -22.79 -10.31 8.92
CA PRO A 22 -21.61 -9.50 8.68
C PRO A 22 -21.32 -8.72 9.97
N ALA A 23 -20.05 -8.71 10.38
CA ALA A 23 -19.58 -7.82 11.44
C ALA A 23 -20.08 -6.41 11.14
N ALA A 24 -20.49 -5.66 12.16
CA ALA A 24 -21.08 -4.32 12.06
C ALA A 24 -20.31 -3.53 10.99
N GLY A 25 -20.95 -3.28 9.84
CA GLY A 25 -20.30 -2.86 8.62
C GLY A 25 -19.66 -1.49 8.81
N GLN A 26 -18.37 -1.39 8.60
CA GLN A 26 -17.76 -0.11 8.27
C GLN A 26 -18.56 0.48 7.11
N ASN A 27 -18.95 1.75 7.24
CA ASN A 27 -19.65 2.46 6.18
C ASN A 27 -18.75 2.52 4.94
N ASP A 28 -19.06 1.75 3.90
CA ASP A 28 -18.31 1.66 2.65
C ASP A 28 -18.71 2.75 1.64
N ALA A 29 -19.75 3.54 1.95
CA ALA A 29 -20.19 4.64 1.11
C ALA A 29 -19.10 5.72 0.98
N MET A 30 -18.88 6.18 -0.25
CA MET A 30 -17.95 7.27 -0.55
C MET A 30 -18.67 8.61 -0.39
N THR A 31 -18.42 9.32 0.69
CA THR A 31 -19.04 10.61 0.98
C THR A 31 -18.08 11.76 0.66
N PRO A 32 -18.41 12.70 -0.24
CA PRO A 32 -17.58 13.87 -0.50
C PRO A 32 -17.31 14.67 0.77
N ILE A 33 -16.06 15.14 0.91
CA ILE A 33 -15.66 16.03 2.00
C ILE A 33 -14.89 17.23 1.43
N PRO A 34 -14.86 18.37 2.12
CA PRO A 34 -13.93 19.46 1.80
C PRO A 34 -12.48 18.95 1.81
N VAL A 35 -11.61 19.60 1.00
CA VAL A 35 -10.17 19.28 1.04
C VAL A 35 -9.66 19.51 2.46
N PRO A 36 -9.16 18.47 3.16
CA PRO A 36 -8.65 18.64 4.51
C PRO A 36 -7.43 19.55 4.55
N PRO A 37 -7.21 20.30 5.64
CA PRO A 37 -5.95 21.01 5.84
C PRO A 37 -4.77 20.04 5.76
N GLN A 38 -3.73 20.40 5.01
CA GLN A 38 -2.52 19.63 4.83
C GLN A 38 -1.31 20.41 5.38
N PRO A 39 -1.24 20.65 6.69
CA PRO A 39 -0.16 21.44 7.27
C PRO A 39 1.20 20.77 7.03
N GLY A 40 2.18 21.54 6.60
CA GLY A 40 3.53 21.04 6.32
C GLY A 40 3.66 20.27 4.99
N ALA A 41 2.62 20.18 4.16
CA ALA A 41 2.74 19.61 2.81
C ALA A 41 3.64 20.49 1.92
N ILE A 42 4.67 19.89 1.36
CA ILE A 42 5.66 20.56 0.49
C ILE A 42 5.38 20.14 -0.95
N VAL A 43 5.19 21.11 -1.84
CA VAL A 43 5.01 20.87 -3.28
C VAL A 43 6.31 20.35 -3.88
N LEU A 44 6.25 19.23 -4.63
CA LEU A 44 7.44 18.58 -5.17
C LEU A 44 8.02 19.22 -6.44
N GLY A 45 7.38 20.24 -6.99
CA GLY A 45 7.88 20.93 -8.18
C GLY A 45 7.88 20.12 -9.48
N THR A 46 7.19 18.95 -9.51
CA THR A 46 7.08 18.11 -10.72
C THR A 46 6.08 18.62 -11.74
N GLY A 47 5.49 19.77 -11.48
CA GLY A 47 4.46 20.39 -12.32
C GLY A 47 3.07 19.75 -12.14
N SER A 48 2.09 20.34 -12.78
CA SER A 48 0.73 19.78 -12.81
C SER A 48 0.64 18.60 -13.79
N LEU A 49 -0.33 17.71 -13.56
CA LEU A 49 -0.61 16.64 -14.49
C LEU A 49 -1.06 17.22 -15.84
N PRO A 50 -0.36 16.93 -16.95
CA PRO A 50 -0.75 17.49 -18.26
C PRO A 50 -2.15 17.04 -18.67
N GLY A 51 -2.95 18.00 -19.21
CA GLY A 51 -4.29 17.71 -19.73
C GLY A 51 -5.34 17.37 -18.66
N ALA A 52 -5.04 17.56 -17.37
CA ALA A 52 -6.00 17.30 -16.30
C ALA A 52 -7.17 18.28 -16.38
N ALA A 53 -8.39 17.75 -16.54
CA ALA A 53 -9.64 18.52 -16.57
C ALA A 53 -10.33 18.57 -15.20
N ALA A 54 -10.13 17.57 -14.35
CA ALA A 54 -10.73 17.50 -13.03
C ALA A 54 -9.79 18.05 -11.95
N HIS A 55 -10.36 18.74 -10.96
CA HIS A 55 -9.64 19.26 -9.82
C HIS A 55 -9.52 18.21 -8.70
N GLU A 56 -8.45 18.30 -7.89
CA GLU A 56 -8.30 17.50 -6.68
C GLU A 56 -9.56 17.60 -5.83
N SER A 57 -10.08 16.45 -5.42
CA SER A 57 -11.24 16.35 -4.55
C SER A 57 -11.05 15.22 -3.54
N TRP A 58 -11.80 15.27 -2.44
CA TRP A 58 -11.65 14.35 -1.33
C TRP A 58 -12.98 13.72 -0.97
N TYR A 59 -12.91 12.49 -0.43
CA TYR A 59 -14.06 11.77 0.08
C TYR A 59 -13.66 10.96 1.32
N ARG A 60 -14.67 10.61 2.11
CA ARG A 60 -14.55 9.70 3.25
C ARG A 60 -15.11 8.35 2.88
N GLN A 61 -14.38 7.29 3.19
CA GLN A 61 -14.82 5.90 3.07
C GLN A 61 -14.16 5.12 4.21
N TYR A 62 -14.87 4.18 4.82
CA TYR A 62 -14.39 3.41 5.98
C TYR A 62 -13.85 4.31 7.11
N ASP A 63 -14.52 5.43 7.36
CA ASP A 63 -14.11 6.47 8.32
C ASP A 63 -12.70 7.06 8.10
N ARG A 64 -12.18 6.96 6.88
CA ARG A 64 -10.88 7.51 6.50
C ARG A 64 -10.99 8.43 5.28
N ALA A 65 -10.08 9.40 5.20
CA ALA A 65 -10.03 10.36 4.10
C ALA A 65 -9.19 9.82 2.92
N PHE A 66 -9.74 10.01 1.73
CA PHE A 66 -9.12 9.67 0.46
C PHE A 66 -9.05 10.89 -0.44
N ALA A 67 -7.95 11.04 -1.19
CA ALA A 67 -7.79 12.03 -2.24
C ALA A 67 -8.00 11.40 -3.62
N ARG A 68 -8.58 12.13 -4.56
CA ARG A 68 -8.67 11.76 -5.98
C ARG A 68 -8.40 12.95 -6.89
N ASN A 69 -8.13 12.68 -8.18
CA ASN A 69 -7.80 13.71 -9.16
C ASN A 69 -6.64 14.62 -8.70
N VAL A 70 -5.66 14.04 -8.00
CA VAL A 70 -4.45 14.75 -7.58
C VAL A 70 -3.65 15.12 -8.83
N THR A 71 -3.46 16.41 -9.06
CA THR A 71 -2.73 16.94 -10.23
C THR A 71 -1.37 17.52 -9.85
N VAL A 72 -1.16 17.87 -8.59
CA VAL A 72 0.09 18.42 -8.05
C VAL A 72 0.58 17.52 -6.93
N ALA A 73 1.78 16.97 -7.08
CA ALA A 73 2.36 16.11 -6.07
C ALA A 73 2.90 16.90 -4.87
N THR A 74 2.67 16.37 -3.67
CA THR A 74 3.21 16.92 -2.41
C THR A 74 3.83 15.84 -1.55
N LEU A 75 4.74 16.25 -0.67
CA LEU A 75 5.34 15.40 0.35
C LEU A 75 5.07 16.02 1.73
N THR A 76 4.46 15.24 2.64
CA THR A 76 4.15 15.72 3.98
C THR A 76 5.05 15.02 5.01
N PRO A 77 5.93 15.76 5.72
CA PRO A 77 6.82 15.18 6.72
C PRO A 77 6.08 14.85 8.04
N PHE A 78 6.48 13.73 8.64
CA PHE A 78 6.15 13.29 9.99
C PHE A 78 7.46 12.95 10.70
N LEU A 79 8.00 13.92 11.42
CA LEU A 79 9.29 13.78 12.06
C LEU A 79 9.13 13.17 13.47
N PRO A 80 10.03 12.29 13.90
CA PRO A 80 10.05 11.76 15.25
C PRO A 80 10.49 12.83 16.26
N ASP A 81 10.22 12.58 17.54
CA ASP A 81 10.89 13.30 18.62
C ASP A 81 12.41 13.21 18.40
N PRO A 82 13.15 14.34 18.44
CA PRO A 82 14.59 14.34 18.22
C PRO A 82 15.37 13.38 19.14
N SER A 83 14.91 13.19 20.37
CA SER A 83 15.53 12.25 21.33
C SER A 83 15.37 10.78 20.93
N LYS A 84 14.40 10.46 20.08
CA LYS A 84 14.11 9.11 19.59
C LYS A 84 14.63 8.87 18.17
N ALA A 85 14.97 9.92 17.45
CA ALA A 85 15.34 9.84 16.03
C ALA A 85 16.46 8.81 15.80
N THR A 86 16.30 8.04 14.72
CA THR A 86 17.26 7.01 14.28
C THR A 86 18.12 7.47 13.11
N GLY A 87 17.79 8.60 12.51
CA GLY A 87 18.35 9.07 11.23
C GLY A 87 17.77 8.35 10.01
N THR A 88 16.94 7.34 10.20
CA THR A 88 16.26 6.63 9.10
C THR A 88 15.00 7.36 8.68
N SER A 89 14.71 7.34 7.39
CA SER A 89 13.48 7.90 6.84
C SER A 89 12.79 6.96 5.86
N VAL A 90 11.46 7.10 5.74
CA VAL A 90 10.61 6.27 4.88
C VAL A 90 9.66 7.16 4.09
N ILE A 91 9.70 7.07 2.76
CA ILE A 91 8.66 7.64 1.89
C ILE A 91 7.50 6.65 1.87
N VAL A 92 6.30 7.11 2.23
CA VAL A 92 5.08 6.30 2.32
C VAL A 92 4.19 6.63 1.13
N ALA A 93 3.94 5.64 0.28
CA ALA A 93 3.12 5.77 -0.93
C ALA A 93 1.77 5.05 -0.73
N PRO A 94 0.67 5.77 -0.48
CA PRO A 94 -0.66 5.18 -0.31
C PRO A 94 -1.15 4.46 -1.57
N GLY A 95 -2.08 3.49 -1.40
CA GLY A 95 -2.78 2.82 -2.48
C GLY A 95 -4.04 3.55 -2.95
N GLY A 96 -4.76 2.93 -3.88
CA GLY A 96 -6.00 3.44 -4.46
C GLY A 96 -6.06 3.31 -5.98
N GLY A 97 -5.35 2.32 -6.56
CA GLY A 97 -5.42 1.97 -7.98
C GLY A 97 -4.92 3.04 -8.95
N PHE A 98 -4.08 3.98 -8.50
CA PHE A 98 -3.67 5.18 -9.23
C PHE A 98 -4.84 6.11 -9.61
N ARG A 99 -6.02 5.93 -9.00
CA ARG A 99 -7.24 6.74 -9.20
C ARG A 99 -7.65 7.49 -7.94
N SER A 100 -7.24 6.99 -6.78
CA SER A 100 -7.37 7.64 -5.47
C SER A 100 -6.15 7.37 -4.62
N LEU A 101 -6.07 7.99 -3.44
CA LEU A 101 -5.06 7.76 -2.41
C LEU A 101 -5.72 7.59 -1.06
N SER A 102 -5.44 6.48 -0.38
CA SER A 102 -5.83 6.21 1.01
C SER A 102 -4.97 7.04 1.97
N MET A 103 -5.26 8.36 2.05
CA MET A 103 -4.36 9.33 2.69
C MET A 103 -4.23 9.18 4.21
N GLU A 104 -5.24 8.64 4.88
CA GLU A 104 -5.16 8.39 6.32
C GLU A 104 -4.66 6.98 6.62
N ASN A 105 -5.39 5.94 6.27
CA ASN A 105 -5.10 4.56 6.63
C ASN A 105 -3.71 4.07 6.16
N GLU A 106 -3.33 4.41 4.93
CA GLU A 106 -2.07 3.97 4.30
C GLU A 106 -1.04 5.10 4.20
N GLY A 107 -1.40 6.30 4.64
CA GLY A 107 -0.57 7.49 4.63
C GLY A 107 -0.23 7.95 6.05
N SER A 108 -1.03 8.89 6.59
CA SER A 108 -0.69 9.58 7.84
C SER A 108 -0.71 8.68 9.09
N ASP A 109 -1.53 7.61 9.13
CA ASP A 109 -1.54 6.69 10.27
C ASP A 109 -0.24 5.87 10.29
N VAL A 110 0.23 5.39 9.12
CA VAL A 110 1.53 4.71 8.99
C VAL A 110 2.67 5.66 9.35
N ALA A 111 2.63 6.89 8.84
CA ALA A 111 3.68 7.87 9.07
C ALA A 111 3.79 8.26 10.56
N ARG A 112 2.67 8.48 11.24
CA ARG A 112 2.65 8.74 12.68
C ARG A 112 3.19 7.56 13.49
N ALA A 113 2.80 6.33 13.10
CA ALA A 113 3.27 5.12 13.77
C ALA A 113 4.78 4.93 13.60
N LEU A 114 5.36 5.22 12.42
CA LEU A 114 6.81 5.20 12.18
C LEU A 114 7.52 6.29 12.98
N ALA A 115 7.01 7.52 13.00
CA ALA A 115 7.59 8.62 13.77
C ALA A 115 7.60 8.30 15.27
N ALA A 116 6.56 7.66 15.80
CA ALA A 116 6.54 7.18 17.19
C ALA A 116 7.64 6.15 17.50
N ARG A 117 8.13 5.42 16.50
CA ARG A 117 9.25 4.45 16.58
C ARG A 117 10.63 5.07 16.25
N GLY A 118 10.70 6.40 16.09
CA GLY A 118 11.94 7.15 15.83
C GLY A 118 12.37 7.15 14.35
N VAL A 119 11.52 6.71 13.44
CA VAL A 119 11.76 6.70 12.00
C VAL A 119 10.98 7.85 11.37
N ALA A 120 11.67 8.80 10.75
CA ALA A 120 10.99 9.88 10.03
C ALA A 120 10.18 9.30 8.85
N ALA A 121 8.98 9.80 8.65
CA ALA A 121 8.14 9.33 7.56
C ALA A 121 7.60 10.50 6.72
N PHE A 122 7.45 10.28 5.44
CA PHE A 122 7.06 11.29 4.47
C PHE A 122 5.93 10.74 3.60
N VAL A 123 4.72 11.26 3.77
CA VAL A 123 3.57 10.82 2.98
C VAL A 123 3.61 11.46 1.61
N LEU A 124 3.72 10.64 0.58
CA LEU A 124 3.75 11.07 -0.81
C LEU A 124 2.32 11.07 -1.39
N LYS A 125 1.75 12.28 -1.58
CA LYS A 125 0.54 12.47 -2.37
C LYS A 125 0.96 12.65 -3.82
N TYR A 126 1.06 11.55 -4.57
CA TYR A 126 1.51 11.54 -5.96
C TYR A 126 0.36 11.82 -6.93
N ARG A 127 0.69 12.28 -8.15
CA ARG A 127 -0.28 12.57 -9.22
C ARG A 127 -1.02 11.32 -9.65
N LEU A 128 -2.31 11.46 -9.92
CA LEU A 128 -3.24 10.37 -10.20
C LEU A 128 -3.79 10.43 -11.61
N ASN A 129 -4.17 9.27 -12.14
CA ASN A 129 -5.01 9.18 -13.33
C ASN A 129 -6.34 9.87 -13.05
N GLN A 130 -6.80 10.65 -14.02
CA GLN A 130 -8.06 11.38 -13.89
C GLN A 130 -9.25 10.45 -13.83
N THR A 131 -10.18 10.76 -12.96
CA THR A 131 -11.45 10.04 -12.76
C THR A 131 -12.63 10.97 -12.98
N PRO A 132 -13.84 10.46 -13.26
CA PRO A 132 -15.01 11.30 -13.42
C PRO A 132 -15.18 12.27 -12.23
N PRO A 133 -15.52 13.53 -12.44
CA PRO A 133 -15.75 14.48 -11.33
C PRO A 133 -16.98 14.10 -10.49
N ASP A 134 -18.01 13.53 -11.12
CA ASP A 134 -19.20 13.01 -10.45
C ASP A 134 -18.87 11.81 -9.54
N MET A 135 -19.41 11.82 -8.29
CA MET A 135 -19.08 10.80 -7.30
C MET A 135 -19.67 9.44 -7.68
N SER A 136 -20.90 9.38 -8.17
CA SER A 136 -21.53 8.10 -8.53
C SER A 136 -20.82 7.44 -9.72
N ALA A 137 -20.41 8.23 -10.72
CA ALA A 137 -19.60 7.72 -11.84
C ALA A 137 -18.21 7.24 -11.37
N PHE A 138 -17.62 7.94 -10.39
CA PHE A 138 -16.37 7.50 -9.77
C PHE A 138 -16.54 6.19 -9.02
N GLU A 139 -17.54 6.06 -8.15
CA GLU A 139 -17.86 4.81 -7.41
C GLU A 139 -18.05 3.64 -8.36
N GLN A 140 -18.81 3.83 -9.44
CA GLN A 140 -19.00 2.80 -10.45
C GLN A 140 -17.67 2.41 -11.11
N SER A 141 -16.81 3.38 -11.42
CA SER A 141 -15.49 3.11 -12.00
C SER A 141 -14.56 2.35 -11.07
N MET A 142 -14.64 2.62 -9.76
CA MET A 142 -13.87 1.89 -8.74
C MET A 142 -14.43 0.48 -8.53
N ALA A 143 -15.75 0.32 -8.44
CA ALA A 143 -16.40 -0.99 -8.35
C ALA A 143 -16.03 -1.89 -9.54
N GLN A 144 -16.04 -1.36 -10.77
CA GLN A 144 -15.60 -2.09 -11.97
C GLN A 144 -14.13 -2.49 -11.91
N MET A 145 -13.27 -1.64 -11.33
CA MET A 145 -11.84 -1.96 -11.17
C MET A 145 -11.64 -3.12 -10.18
N PHE A 146 -12.42 -3.17 -9.10
CA PHE A 146 -12.29 -4.18 -8.05
C PHE A 146 -13.14 -5.44 -8.28
N SER A 147 -14.13 -5.42 -9.18
CA SER A 147 -15.03 -6.56 -9.42
C SER A 147 -14.35 -7.77 -10.08
N GLY A 148 -13.05 -7.70 -10.36
CA GLY A 148 -12.35 -8.79 -11.03
C GLY A 148 -12.85 -9.10 -12.45
N ALA A 149 -13.69 -8.21 -13.04
CA ALA A 149 -14.06 -8.30 -14.45
C ALA A 149 -12.78 -8.32 -15.28
N VAL A 150 -12.47 -9.49 -15.78
CA VAL A 150 -11.23 -9.95 -16.39
C VAL A 150 -10.64 -8.87 -17.30
N ARG A 151 -9.69 -8.11 -16.78
CA ARG A 151 -8.77 -7.42 -17.67
C ARG A 151 -7.78 -8.47 -18.16
N PRO A 152 -7.50 -8.53 -19.48
CA PRO A 152 -6.41 -9.35 -19.97
C PRO A 152 -5.18 -9.05 -19.13
N ARG A 153 -4.55 -10.08 -18.56
CA ARG A 153 -3.30 -9.93 -17.79
C ARG A 153 -2.31 -9.16 -18.69
N PRO A 154 -1.77 -8.03 -18.23
CA PRO A 154 -0.80 -7.31 -19.05
C PRO A 154 0.36 -8.23 -19.39
N PRO A 155 1.02 -8.07 -20.54
CA PRO A 155 2.17 -8.88 -20.92
C PRO A 155 3.20 -8.95 -19.81
N ARG A 156 3.85 -10.11 -19.61
CA ARG A 156 4.95 -10.25 -18.65
C ARG A 156 5.97 -9.13 -18.85
N GLY A 157 6.27 -8.38 -17.80
CA GLY A 157 7.20 -7.25 -17.85
C GLY A 157 6.55 -5.87 -18.00
N SER A 158 5.23 -5.78 -18.25
CA SER A 158 4.50 -4.49 -18.33
C SER A 158 3.82 -4.11 -17.00
N ILE A 159 4.44 -4.42 -15.87
CA ILE A 159 3.89 -4.10 -14.55
C ILE A 159 3.76 -2.58 -14.43
N GLY A 160 2.52 -2.08 -14.32
CA GLY A 160 2.21 -0.71 -13.94
C GLY A 160 1.85 0.27 -15.06
N GLY A 161 1.87 -0.12 -16.34
CA GLY A 161 1.54 0.81 -17.43
C GLY A 161 2.49 2.03 -17.49
N ASP A 162 1.97 3.17 -17.98
CA ASP A 162 2.72 4.43 -17.95
C ASP A 162 2.63 5.09 -16.57
N LEU A 163 3.70 4.97 -15.78
CA LEU A 163 3.87 5.59 -14.47
C LEU A 163 4.82 6.79 -14.50
N ALA A 164 5.05 7.41 -15.66
CA ALA A 164 6.05 8.46 -15.81
C ALA A 164 5.86 9.61 -14.80
N SER A 165 4.62 10.07 -14.62
CA SER A 165 4.32 11.12 -13.64
C SER A 165 4.58 10.68 -12.21
N GLN A 166 4.13 9.49 -11.81
CA GLN A 166 4.30 8.96 -10.46
C GLN A 166 5.77 8.65 -10.15
N LEU A 167 6.53 8.17 -11.13
CA LEU A 167 7.97 7.96 -11.01
C LEU A 167 8.73 9.30 -10.89
N ALA A 168 8.31 10.34 -11.60
CA ALA A 168 8.87 11.67 -11.42
C ALA A 168 8.58 12.22 -10.01
N ASP A 169 7.38 11.97 -9.48
CA ASP A 169 6.99 12.37 -8.12
C ASP A 169 7.79 11.62 -7.06
N SER A 170 7.98 10.30 -7.21
CA SER A 170 8.82 9.53 -6.28
C SER A 170 10.27 9.99 -6.30
N ARG A 171 10.84 10.28 -7.48
CA ARG A 171 12.19 10.85 -7.62
C ARG A 171 12.31 12.18 -6.90
N ALA A 172 11.36 13.09 -7.12
CA ALA A 172 11.35 14.39 -6.47
C ALA A 172 11.24 14.26 -4.93
N ALA A 173 10.44 13.29 -4.44
CA ALA A 173 10.36 13.00 -3.02
C ALA A 173 11.70 12.54 -2.43
N PHE A 174 12.39 11.59 -3.08
CA PHE A 174 13.73 11.17 -2.65
C PHE A 174 14.74 12.33 -2.64
N ASN A 175 14.71 13.17 -3.66
CA ASN A 175 15.63 14.32 -3.78
C ASN A 175 15.34 15.33 -2.66
N LEU A 176 14.07 15.69 -2.42
CA LEU A 176 13.67 16.60 -1.36
C LEU A 176 14.12 16.10 0.03
N VAL A 177 13.92 14.80 0.33
CA VAL A 177 14.35 14.22 1.61
C VAL A 177 15.87 14.27 1.75
N ARG A 178 16.63 14.04 0.69
CA ARG A 178 18.10 14.16 0.71
C ARG A 178 18.57 15.58 0.90
N GLU A 179 17.95 16.51 0.19
CA GLU A 179 18.28 17.93 0.22
C GLU A 179 18.11 18.52 1.62
N HIS A 180 17.04 18.12 2.32
CA HIS A 180 16.75 18.54 3.69
C HIS A 180 17.24 17.56 4.77
N ALA A 181 18.07 16.59 4.44
CA ALA A 181 18.49 15.55 5.40
C ALA A 181 19.16 16.14 6.66
N ALA A 182 19.99 17.18 6.49
CA ALA A 182 20.64 17.85 7.60
C ALA A 182 19.61 18.57 8.50
N ASP A 183 18.67 19.30 7.91
CA ASP A 183 17.64 20.05 8.65
C ASP A 183 16.72 19.13 9.45
N TRP A 184 16.47 17.93 8.94
CA TRP A 184 15.59 16.93 9.55
C TRP A 184 16.35 15.87 10.35
N HIS A 185 17.66 16.03 10.53
CA HIS A 185 18.55 15.09 11.26
C HIS A 185 18.48 13.66 10.72
N LEU A 186 18.52 13.50 9.40
CA LEU A 186 18.46 12.23 8.67
C LEU A 186 19.82 11.83 8.08
N ASP A 187 20.05 10.54 7.95
CA ASP A 187 21.12 10.01 7.10
C ASP A 187 20.60 9.85 5.66
N PRO A 188 21.14 10.59 4.68
CA PRO A 188 20.67 10.53 3.29
C PRO A 188 20.88 9.16 2.62
N ARG A 189 21.66 8.25 3.25
CA ARG A 189 21.84 6.86 2.81
C ARG A 189 20.83 5.89 3.42
N ARG A 190 19.96 6.35 4.34
CA ARG A 190 19.00 5.55 5.08
C ARG A 190 17.56 5.95 4.75
N ILE A 191 17.31 6.22 3.48
CA ILE A 191 15.97 6.56 2.97
C ILE A 191 15.38 5.31 2.31
N GLY A 192 14.32 4.77 2.91
CA GLY A 192 13.53 3.69 2.34
C GLY A 192 12.24 4.19 1.71
N MET A 193 11.52 3.29 1.06
CA MET A 193 10.17 3.55 0.55
C MET A 193 9.25 2.37 0.87
N ILE A 194 8.06 2.64 1.36
CA ILE A 194 7.00 1.65 1.55
C ILE A 194 5.76 2.07 0.78
N GLY A 195 5.09 1.12 0.17
CA GLY A 195 3.86 1.41 -0.55
C GLY A 195 2.81 0.34 -0.37
N PHE A 196 1.58 0.73 -0.65
CA PHE A 196 0.36 -0.05 -0.45
C PHE A 196 -0.36 -0.22 -1.78
N SER A 197 -0.70 -1.44 -2.19
CA SER A 197 -1.44 -1.70 -3.44
C SER A 197 -0.78 -1.01 -4.66
N ALA A 198 -1.42 -0.03 -5.27
CA ALA A 198 -0.83 0.79 -6.34
C ALA A 198 0.44 1.55 -5.88
N GLY A 199 0.49 2.02 -4.63
CA GLY A 199 1.69 2.60 -4.03
C GLY A 199 2.82 1.59 -3.86
N ALA A 200 2.51 0.31 -3.60
CA ALA A 200 3.49 -0.78 -3.59
C ALA A 200 4.07 -1.01 -4.99
N MET A 201 3.22 -0.95 -6.02
CA MET A 201 3.67 -1.00 -7.41
C MET A 201 4.61 0.19 -7.71
N LEU A 202 4.24 1.40 -7.32
CA LEU A 202 5.12 2.58 -7.47
C LEU A 202 6.45 2.38 -6.75
N THR A 203 6.44 1.88 -5.52
CA THR A 203 7.64 1.58 -4.72
C THR A 203 8.55 0.58 -5.45
N LEU A 204 8.00 -0.52 -5.94
CA LEU A 204 8.74 -1.52 -6.71
C LEU A 204 9.33 -0.92 -7.99
N GLN A 205 8.52 -0.19 -8.77
CA GLN A 205 8.98 0.44 -10.01
C GLN A 205 10.02 1.53 -9.77
N THR A 206 9.92 2.28 -8.67
CA THR A 206 10.95 3.24 -8.26
C THR A 206 12.29 2.53 -8.03
N ALA A 207 12.29 1.42 -7.29
CA ALA A 207 13.52 0.67 -7.03
C ALA A 207 14.13 0.02 -8.27
N LEU A 208 13.30 -0.47 -9.21
CA LEU A 208 13.76 -1.19 -10.39
C LEU A 208 14.12 -0.27 -11.57
N ARG A 209 13.40 0.85 -11.75
CA ARG A 209 13.54 1.74 -12.91
C ARG A 209 14.35 3.01 -12.62
N GLN A 210 14.64 3.28 -11.34
CA GLN A 210 15.42 4.44 -10.89
C GLN A 210 16.54 4.00 -9.93
N PRO A 211 17.47 3.15 -10.40
CA PRO A 211 18.51 2.54 -9.53
C PRO A 211 19.45 3.58 -8.94
N ASP A 212 19.59 4.75 -9.56
CA ASP A 212 20.36 5.88 -9.06
C ASP A 212 19.81 6.46 -7.75
N LEU A 213 18.53 6.26 -7.45
CA LEU A 213 17.93 6.67 -6.18
C LEU A 213 18.39 5.82 -4.99
N LYS A 214 18.85 4.59 -5.23
CA LYS A 214 19.40 3.68 -4.19
C LYS A 214 18.59 3.70 -2.90
N PRO A 215 17.30 3.32 -2.91
CA PRO A 215 16.55 3.19 -1.67
C PRO A 215 17.26 2.20 -0.73
N ALA A 216 17.38 2.56 0.56
CA ALA A 216 18.02 1.70 1.56
C ALA A 216 17.26 0.38 1.74
N PHE A 217 15.95 0.42 1.58
CA PHE A 217 15.03 -0.72 1.60
C PHE A 217 13.72 -0.35 0.92
N ILE A 218 12.91 -1.38 0.61
CA ILE A 218 11.53 -1.20 0.12
C ILE A 218 10.55 -2.08 0.88
N GLY A 219 9.32 -1.59 1.03
CA GLY A 219 8.18 -2.33 1.58
C GLY A 219 7.06 -2.45 0.56
N ILE A 220 6.58 -3.66 0.32
CA ILE A 220 5.52 -4.00 -0.64
C ILE A 220 4.34 -4.59 0.12
N ILE A 221 3.34 -3.77 0.40
CA ILE A 221 2.18 -4.16 1.19
C ILE A 221 0.99 -4.40 0.23
N TYR A 222 0.47 -5.63 0.22
CA TYR A 222 -0.55 -6.13 -0.74
C TYR A 222 -0.37 -5.58 -2.16
N GLY A 223 0.89 -5.56 -2.61
CA GLY A 223 1.27 -5.19 -3.98
C GLY A 223 1.32 -6.39 -4.93
N PRO A 224 1.62 -6.13 -6.22
CA PRO A 224 1.80 -7.20 -7.20
C PRO A 224 3.00 -8.07 -6.86
N LEU A 225 2.83 -9.39 -6.94
CA LEU A 225 3.88 -10.39 -6.69
C LEU A 225 4.32 -11.13 -7.95
N ASP A 226 4.06 -10.58 -9.14
CA ASP A 226 4.55 -11.14 -10.41
C ASP A 226 6.10 -11.16 -10.44
N PRO A 227 6.71 -12.17 -11.10
CA PRO A 227 8.15 -12.25 -11.21
C PRO A 227 8.73 -11.07 -12.01
N VAL A 228 9.89 -10.59 -11.57
CA VAL A 228 10.62 -9.49 -12.19
C VAL A 228 12.10 -9.82 -12.35
N THR A 229 12.81 -9.07 -13.20
CA THR A 229 14.27 -9.08 -13.23
C THR A 229 14.78 -8.20 -12.08
N VAL A 230 15.61 -8.77 -11.20
CA VAL A 230 16.14 -8.09 -10.02
C VAL A 230 17.61 -7.73 -10.25
N PRO A 231 17.97 -6.43 -10.17
CA PRO A 231 19.37 -6.00 -10.22
C PRO A 231 20.20 -6.57 -9.07
N GLY A 232 21.49 -6.77 -9.30
CA GLY A 232 22.41 -7.31 -8.27
C GLY A 232 22.58 -6.42 -7.04
N ASP A 233 22.28 -5.14 -7.15
CA ASP A 233 22.29 -4.14 -6.07
C ASP A 233 20.88 -3.73 -5.57
N ALA A 234 19.84 -4.47 -5.96
CA ALA A 234 18.47 -4.19 -5.51
C ALA A 234 18.39 -4.13 -3.97
N PRO A 235 17.57 -3.22 -3.41
CA PRO A 235 17.48 -3.05 -1.97
C PRO A 235 16.87 -4.28 -1.27
N PRO A 236 17.14 -4.48 0.02
CA PRO A 236 16.36 -5.38 0.86
C PRO A 236 14.86 -5.07 0.76
N MET A 237 14.03 -6.11 0.77
CA MET A 237 12.59 -5.99 0.54
C MET A 237 11.80 -6.65 1.67
N PHE A 238 10.81 -5.93 2.21
CA PHE A 238 9.77 -6.47 3.08
C PHE A 238 8.47 -6.60 2.30
N VAL A 239 7.77 -7.72 2.43
CA VAL A 239 6.49 -7.99 1.74
C VAL A 239 5.45 -8.47 2.74
N ALA A 240 4.24 -7.93 2.68
CA ALA A 240 3.09 -8.42 3.44
C ALA A 240 1.85 -8.55 2.54
N LEU A 241 1.17 -9.68 2.62
CA LEU A 241 -0.01 -10.03 1.83
C LEU A 241 -0.98 -10.86 2.66
N ALA A 242 -2.28 -10.80 2.38
CA ALA A 242 -3.26 -11.75 2.87
C ALA A 242 -3.60 -12.80 1.78
N ALA A 243 -3.71 -14.07 2.16
CA ALA A 243 -4.01 -15.15 1.23
C ALA A 243 -5.44 -15.05 0.65
N ASP A 244 -6.34 -14.43 1.41
CA ASP A 244 -7.73 -14.13 1.01
C ASP A 244 -7.87 -12.79 0.25
N ASP A 245 -6.77 -12.15 -0.14
CA ASP A 245 -6.80 -10.91 -0.94
C ASP A 245 -7.39 -11.21 -2.33
N PRO A 246 -8.58 -10.65 -2.68
CA PRO A 246 -9.26 -10.95 -3.94
C PRO A 246 -8.54 -10.37 -5.17
N LEU A 247 -7.61 -9.42 -4.97
CA LEU A 247 -6.87 -8.78 -6.07
C LEU A 247 -5.49 -9.41 -6.27
N MET A 248 -4.82 -9.83 -5.20
CA MET A 248 -3.41 -10.26 -5.24
C MET A 248 -3.20 -11.71 -4.82
N GLY A 249 -4.10 -12.31 -4.03
CA GLY A 249 -3.91 -13.64 -3.44
C GLY A 249 -3.76 -14.79 -4.44
N GLY A 250 -4.30 -14.67 -5.67
CA GLY A 250 -4.23 -15.70 -6.72
C GLY A 250 -3.01 -15.61 -7.64
N HIS A 251 -2.09 -14.65 -7.46
CA HIS A 251 -1.02 -14.34 -8.41
C HIS A 251 0.31 -15.06 -8.17
N GLY A 252 0.40 -15.87 -7.09
CA GLY A 252 1.64 -16.55 -6.70
C GLY A 252 2.65 -15.59 -6.07
N PHE A 253 3.90 -16.07 -5.89
CA PHE A 253 4.94 -15.35 -5.15
C PHE A 253 6.20 -15.09 -5.98
N GLY A 254 6.02 -14.86 -7.28
CA GLY A 254 7.12 -14.71 -8.24
C GLY A 254 8.07 -13.56 -7.90
N LEU A 255 7.58 -12.45 -7.34
CA LEU A 255 8.41 -11.33 -6.88
C LEU A 255 9.36 -11.77 -5.77
N VAL A 256 8.85 -12.46 -4.74
CA VAL A 256 9.66 -12.98 -3.62
C VAL A 256 10.71 -13.96 -4.15
N GLN A 257 10.31 -14.89 -5.02
CA GLN A 257 11.23 -15.84 -5.65
C GLN A 257 12.31 -15.13 -6.48
N SER A 258 11.97 -14.02 -7.15
CA SER A 258 12.93 -13.23 -7.93
C SER A 258 14.02 -12.63 -7.04
N TRP A 259 13.66 -12.09 -5.85
CA TRP A 259 14.63 -11.58 -4.86
C TRP A 259 15.53 -12.69 -4.31
N VAL A 260 14.94 -13.83 -3.93
CA VAL A 260 15.69 -15.01 -3.46
C VAL A 260 16.69 -15.48 -4.52
N THR A 261 16.26 -15.61 -5.78
CA THR A 261 17.11 -16.03 -6.90
C THR A 261 18.27 -15.05 -7.15
N ALA A 262 18.01 -13.75 -7.01
CA ALA A 262 19.02 -12.70 -7.11
C ALA A 262 19.92 -12.62 -5.86
N LYS A 263 19.72 -13.46 -4.85
CA LYS A 263 20.42 -13.44 -3.56
C LYS A 263 20.32 -12.10 -2.85
N ARG A 264 19.16 -11.43 -3.00
CA ARG A 264 18.87 -10.17 -2.29
C ARG A 264 18.04 -10.46 -1.04
N PRO A 265 18.28 -9.73 0.07
CA PRO A 265 17.51 -9.93 1.29
C PRO A 265 16.02 -9.68 1.03
N VAL A 266 15.17 -10.60 1.50
CA VAL A 266 13.72 -10.48 1.43
C VAL A 266 13.08 -11.13 2.64
N GLU A 267 12.10 -10.46 3.21
CA GLU A 267 11.21 -11.00 4.24
C GLU A 267 9.77 -10.96 3.73
N PHE A 268 9.02 -12.07 3.88
CA PHE A 268 7.67 -12.20 3.38
C PHE A 268 6.72 -12.73 4.43
N HIS A 269 5.63 -12.01 4.68
CA HIS A 269 4.55 -12.38 5.57
C HIS A 269 3.27 -12.63 4.77
N LEU A 270 2.83 -13.89 4.74
CA LEU A 270 1.54 -14.27 4.18
C LEU A 270 0.57 -14.55 5.33
N TYR A 271 -0.37 -13.64 5.53
CA TYR A 271 -1.44 -13.79 6.52
C TYR A 271 -2.58 -14.63 5.93
N GLU A 272 -3.18 -15.50 6.74
CA GLU A 272 -4.32 -16.32 6.28
C GLU A 272 -5.49 -15.45 5.83
N GLN A 273 -5.80 -14.39 6.61
CA GLN A 273 -6.91 -13.49 6.37
C GLN A 273 -6.50 -12.02 6.56
N GLY A 274 -7.19 -11.15 5.86
CA GLY A 274 -6.97 -9.70 5.91
C GLY A 274 -7.68 -8.97 4.78
N GLY A 275 -7.92 -9.67 3.67
CA GLY A 275 -8.44 -9.08 2.44
C GLY A 275 -7.44 -8.12 1.81
N HIS A 276 -7.92 -7.28 0.89
CA HIS A 276 -7.13 -6.19 0.29
C HIS A 276 -7.27 -4.90 1.11
N GLY A 277 -6.21 -4.09 1.22
CA GLY A 277 -6.29 -2.76 1.83
C GLY A 277 -6.37 -2.77 3.36
N PHE A 278 -5.82 -3.79 4.04
CA PHE A 278 -5.88 -3.86 5.51
C PHE A 278 -5.16 -2.69 6.18
N GLY A 279 -4.05 -2.17 5.65
CA GLY A 279 -3.36 -0.97 6.15
C GLY A 279 -3.27 -0.90 7.67
N MET A 280 -3.64 0.24 8.25
CA MET A 280 -3.70 0.47 9.70
C MET A 280 -5.12 0.28 10.28
N TYR A 281 -6.08 -0.25 9.49
CA TYR A 281 -7.40 -0.55 10.03
C TYR A 281 -7.31 -1.60 11.14
N PRO A 282 -7.94 -1.37 12.31
CA PRO A 282 -8.04 -2.40 13.34
C PRO A 282 -8.88 -3.57 12.81
N LYS A 283 -8.31 -4.77 12.86
CA LYS A 283 -8.95 -6.02 12.44
C LYS A 283 -8.74 -7.10 13.51
N THR A 284 -9.59 -8.12 13.49
CA THR A 284 -9.45 -9.30 14.34
C THR A 284 -8.53 -10.36 13.72
N THR A 285 -8.07 -10.15 12.50
CA THR A 285 -7.16 -11.05 11.77
C THR A 285 -5.70 -10.76 12.10
N THR A 286 -4.83 -11.75 11.93
CA THR A 286 -3.38 -11.64 12.20
C THR A 286 -2.67 -10.63 11.30
N SER A 287 -3.29 -10.23 10.18
CA SER A 287 -2.77 -9.16 9.31
C SER A 287 -2.60 -7.81 10.03
N THR A 288 -3.30 -7.58 11.16
CA THR A 288 -3.07 -6.42 12.05
C THR A 288 -1.61 -6.32 12.51
N GLY A 289 -0.89 -7.44 12.65
CA GLY A 289 0.51 -7.49 13.09
C GLY A 289 1.54 -7.09 12.03
N TRP A 290 1.13 -6.75 10.81
CA TRP A 290 2.06 -6.46 9.72
C TRP A 290 3.02 -5.30 10.05
N PHE A 291 2.51 -4.25 10.71
CA PHE A 291 3.29 -3.07 11.03
C PHE A 291 4.38 -3.37 12.07
N ASP A 292 4.06 -4.14 13.11
CA ASP A 292 5.05 -4.57 14.10
C ASP A 292 6.11 -5.51 13.48
N ALA A 293 5.70 -6.41 12.56
CA ALA A 293 6.63 -7.23 11.80
C ALA A 293 7.58 -6.36 10.96
N PHE A 294 7.06 -5.34 10.27
CA PHE A 294 7.87 -4.39 9.51
C PHE A 294 8.86 -3.62 10.40
N VAL A 295 8.42 -3.12 11.56
CA VAL A 295 9.30 -2.42 12.51
C VAL A 295 10.37 -3.35 13.09
N ASN A 296 10.03 -4.60 13.39
CA ASN A 296 11.01 -5.60 13.84
C ASN A 296 12.06 -5.87 12.76
N TRP A 297 11.63 -5.98 11.49
CA TRP A 297 12.53 -6.12 10.35
C TRP A 297 13.43 -4.89 10.18
N LEU A 298 12.89 -3.67 10.30
CA LEU A 298 13.71 -2.45 10.31
C LEU A 298 14.73 -2.45 11.45
N THR A 299 14.33 -2.93 12.63
CA THR A 299 15.21 -3.02 13.81
C THR A 299 16.34 -4.02 13.59
N MET A 300 16.06 -5.18 13.01
CA MET A 300 17.08 -6.18 12.66
C MET A 300 18.15 -5.62 11.71
N HIS A 301 17.76 -4.73 10.80
CA HIS A 301 18.69 -4.05 9.90
C HIS A 301 19.36 -2.78 10.51
N GLY A 302 19.05 -2.41 11.76
CA GLY A 302 19.55 -1.22 12.40
C GLY A 302 18.92 0.09 11.89
N TRP A 303 17.77 0.02 11.19
CA TRP A 303 17.04 1.19 10.70
C TRP A 303 16.01 1.74 11.70
N ALA A 304 15.61 0.95 12.66
CA ALA A 304 14.79 1.38 13.79
C ALA A 304 15.41 0.95 15.11
N LYS A 305 14.93 1.53 16.23
CA LYS A 305 15.30 1.08 17.58
C LYS A 305 14.31 0.00 18.05
N PRO A 306 14.73 -0.95 18.90
CA PRO A 306 13.82 -1.91 19.52
C PRO A 306 12.65 -1.19 20.23
N ALA A 307 11.46 -1.78 20.23
CA ALA A 307 10.39 -1.33 21.11
C ALA A 307 10.84 -1.47 22.57
N ARG A 308 10.71 -0.41 23.36
CA ARG A 308 10.98 -0.43 24.80
C ARG A 308 9.76 -0.91 25.55
#